data_f9a5ad85164b9b1242ea2879e22de30b
#
_entry.id   f9a5ad85164b9b1242ea2879e22de30b
#
_cell.length_a   1.000
_cell.length_b   1.000
_cell.length_c   1.000
_cell.angle_alpha   90.00
_cell.angle_beta   90.00
_cell.angle_gamma   90.00
#
_symmetry.space_group_name_H-M   'P 1'
#
loop_
_entity.id
_entity.type
_entity.pdbx_description
1 polymer ?
#
loop_
_entity_poly.entity_id
_entity_poly.type
_entity_poly.pdbx_seq_one_letter_code
_entity_poly.pdbx_strand_id
1 'polypeptide(L)'
;MDPYAAQLQELYERIPRRHSAENILEISNILDDYADILGKIESINAWYEKNTAVLYPSLESIQATIKSSNSNKHSKKAKDGLFDEGSGNLKDDIQSLINVYGDGTKK
;
A
#
# COMPACT_ATOMS: atom_id res chain seq x y z
N MET A 1 18.52 -5.50 -12.67
CA MET A 1 17.31 -5.70 -11.84
C MET A 1 16.59 -4.38 -11.67
N ASP A 2 15.29 -4.42 -11.79
CA ASP A 2 14.48 -3.21 -11.71
C ASP A 2 14.32 -2.78 -10.24
N PRO A 3 14.76 -1.55 -9.87
CA PRO A 3 14.71 -1.13 -8.47
C PRO A 3 13.28 -0.99 -7.93
N TYR A 4 12.34 -0.56 -8.76
CA TYR A 4 10.96 -0.37 -8.28
C TYR A 4 10.27 -1.72 -8.04
N ALA A 5 10.45 -2.69 -8.92
CA ALA A 5 9.87 -4.02 -8.74
C ALA A 5 10.40 -4.67 -7.46
N ALA A 6 11.71 -4.57 -7.22
CA ALA A 6 12.33 -5.13 -6.02
C ALA A 6 11.83 -4.44 -4.75
N GLN A 7 11.71 -3.10 -4.78
CA GLN A 7 11.22 -2.33 -3.63
C GLN A 7 9.77 -2.66 -3.32
N LEU A 8 8.92 -2.78 -4.34
CA LEU A 8 7.52 -3.14 -4.15
C LEU A 8 7.37 -4.55 -3.58
N GLN A 9 8.16 -5.50 -4.06
CA GLN A 9 8.13 -6.85 -3.53
C GLN A 9 8.56 -6.88 -2.07
N GLU A 10 9.58 -6.12 -1.70
CA GLU A 10 10.03 -6.00 -0.31
C GLU A 10 8.92 -5.44 0.57
N LEU A 11 8.24 -4.36 0.13
CA LEU A 11 7.13 -3.78 0.88
C LEU A 11 6.01 -4.80 1.08
N TYR A 12 5.67 -5.54 0.03
CA TYR A 12 4.65 -6.58 0.10
C TYR A 12 4.96 -7.60 1.18
N GLU A 13 6.20 -8.06 1.23
CA GLU A 13 6.64 -9.08 2.18
C GLU A 13 6.71 -8.56 3.62
N ARG A 14 6.87 -7.25 3.80
CA ARG A 14 6.95 -6.63 5.14
C ARG A 14 5.59 -6.37 5.77
N ILE A 15 4.49 -6.47 5.03
CA ILE A 15 3.17 -6.11 5.55
C ILE A 15 2.82 -7.02 6.74
N PRO A 16 2.59 -6.44 7.95
CA PRO A 16 2.27 -7.22 9.12
C PRO A 16 0.83 -7.76 9.06
N ARG A 17 0.61 -8.87 9.73
CA ARG A 17 -0.69 -9.55 9.71
C ARG A 17 -1.56 -9.29 10.92
N ARG A 18 -0.98 -8.85 12.04
CA ARG A 18 -1.70 -8.69 13.29
C ARG A 18 -1.70 -7.25 13.75
N HIS A 19 -2.82 -6.82 14.30
CA HIS A 19 -2.93 -5.49 14.90
C HIS A 19 -2.08 -5.42 16.17
N SER A 20 -1.16 -4.46 16.21
CA SER A 20 -0.37 -4.12 17.39
C SER A 20 0.17 -2.71 17.19
N ALA A 21 0.63 -2.07 18.28
CA ALA A 21 1.22 -0.74 18.17
C ALA A 21 2.44 -0.74 17.24
N GLU A 22 3.29 -1.76 17.34
CA GLU A 22 4.46 -1.88 16.48
C GLU A 22 4.08 -2.09 15.02
N ASN A 23 3.07 -2.92 14.77
CA ASN A 23 2.63 -3.21 13.42
C ASN A 23 1.90 -2.04 12.77
N ILE A 24 1.21 -1.21 13.55
CA ILE A 24 0.63 0.03 13.03
C ILE A 24 1.74 0.96 12.56
N LEU A 25 2.81 1.10 13.34
CA LEU A 25 3.95 1.92 12.97
C LEU A 25 4.61 1.37 11.70
N GLU A 26 4.80 0.05 11.63
CA GLU A 26 5.40 -0.61 10.47
C GLU A 26 4.55 -0.41 9.21
N ILE A 27 3.25 -0.64 9.29
CA ILE A 27 2.37 -0.48 8.11
C ILE A 27 2.28 0.98 7.68
N SER A 28 2.36 1.93 8.62
CA SER A 28 2.38 3.35 8.30
C SER A 28 3.63 3.71 7.51
N ASN A 29 4.78 3.15 7.89
CA ASN A 29 6.03 3.34 7.17
C ASN A 29 5.97 2.73 5.76
N ILE A 30 5.36 1.54 5.65
CA ILE A 30 5.16 0.88 4.35
C ILE A 30 4.26 1.73 3.45
N LEU A 31 3.20 2.31 4.01
CA LEU A 31 2.30 3.19 3.25
C LEU A 31 3.03 4.42 2.73
N ASP A 32 3.90 5.03 3.55
CA ASP A 32 4.69 6.18 3.13
C ASP A 32 5.65 5.80 1.98
N ASP A 33 6.32 4.67 2.11
CA ASP A 33 7.25 4.18 1.08
C ASP A 33 6.50 3.82 -0.20
N TYR A 34 5.33 3.20 -0.07
CA TYR A 34 4.49 2.86 -1.21
C TYR A 34 4.02 4.13 -1.94
N ALA A 35 3.58 5.13 -1.20
CA ALA A 35 3.15 6.40 -1.79
C ALA A 35 4.29 7.06 -2.57
N ASP A 36 5.51 7.01 -2.04
CA ASP A 36 6.68 7.57 -2.70
C ASP A 36 6.99 6.85 -4.01
N ILE A 37 6.98 5.51 -3.98
CA ILE A 37 7.23 4.71 -5.18
C ILE A 37 6.12 4.91 -6.22
N LEU A 38 4.87 4.96 -5.77
CA LEU A 38 3.73 5.20 -6.66
C LEU A 38 3.89 6.53 -7.41
N GLY A 39 4.29 7.59 -6.70
CA GLY A 39 4.55 8.89 -7.31
C GLY A 39 5.67 8.86 -8.33
N LYS A 40 6.73 8.12 -8.03
CA LYS A 40 7.87 7.98 -8.95
C LYS A 40 7.48 7.23 -10.22
N ILE A 41 6.70 6.16 -10.08
CA ILE A 41 6.23 5.38 -11.23
C ILE A 41 5.26 6.21 -12.08
N GLU A 42 4.33 6.90 -11.44
CA GLU A 42 3.39 7.80 -12.13
C GLU A 42 4.12 8.79 -13.03
N SER A 43 5.23 9.32 -12.55
CA SER A 43 5.96 10.38 -13.25
C SER A 43 6.83 9.89 -14.41
N ILE A 44 6.90 8.59 -14.67
CA ILE A 44 7.72 8.05 -15.75
C ILE A 44 7.21 8.51 -17.11
N ASN A 45 5.91 8.37 -17.37
CA ASN A 45 5.30 8.83 -18.62
C ASN A 45 3.77 8.82 -18.49
N ALA A 46 3.08 9.25 -19.55
CA ALA A 46 1.62 9.35 -19.58
C ALA A 46 0.92 8.00 -19.40
N TRP A 47 1.50 6.92 -19.91
CA TRP A 47 0.91 5.59 -19.74
C TRP A 47 0.86 5.20 -18.26
N TYR A 48 1.98 5.40 -17.54
CA TYR A 48 2.03 5.12 -16.11
C TYR A 48 1.11 6.05 -15.32
N GLU A 49 1.06 7.33 -15.66
CA GLU A 49 0.15 8.28 -15.01
C GLU A 49 -1.29 7.80 -15.10
N LYS A 50 -1.72 7.39 -16.30
CA LYS A 50 -3.09 6.91 -16.53
C LYS A 50 -3.37 5.62 -15.75
N ASN A 51 -2.43 4.67 -15.76
CA ASN A 51 -2.66 3.35 -15.19
C ASN A 51 -2.43 3.26 -13.68
N THR A 52 -1.86 4.30 -13.06
CA THR A 52 -1.71 4.38 -11.60
C THR A 52 -2.78 5.25 -10.94
N ALA A 53 -3.55 5.99 -11.72
CA ALA A 53 -4.52 6.96 -11.19
C ALA A 53 -5.50 6.33 -10.20
N VAL A 54 -5.97 5.12 -10.46
CA VAL A 54 -6.94 4.42 -9.61
C VAL A 54 -6.36 4.01 -8.25
N LEU A 55 -5.04 3.97 -8.15
CA LEU A 55 -4.37 3.55 -6.90
C LEU A 55 -4.33 4.66 -5.84
N TYR A 56 -4.45 5.92 -6.24
CA TYR A 56 -4.43 7.04 -5.28
C TYR A 56 -5.65 7.06 -4.35
N PRO A 57 -6.90 6.98 -4.88
CA PRO A 57 -8.06 6.89 -3.99
C PRO A 57 -8.01 5.66 -3.09
N SER A 58 -7.52 4.52 -3.61
CA SER A 58 -7.38 3.31 -2.82
C SER A 58 -6.36 3.49 -1.69
N LEU A 59 -5.23 4.14 -1.98
CA LEU A 59 -4.21 4.47 -0.98
C LEU A 59 -4.78 5.32 0.14
N GLU A 60 -5.53 6.37 -0.21
CA GLU A 60 -6.18 7.23 0.78
C GLU A 60 -7.16 6.46 1.66
N SER A 61 -7.93 5.54 1.06
CA SER A 61 -8.85 4.68 1.79
C SER A 61 -8.12 3.77 2.76
N ILE A 62 -7.00 3.17 2.34
CA ILE A 62 -6.19 2.31 3.18
C ILE A 62 -5.61 3.11 4.36
N GLN A 63 -5.08 4.29 4.09
CA GLN A 63 -4.54 5.16 5.14
C GLN A 63 -5.60 5.50 6.19
N ALA A 64 -6.82 5.81 5.74
CA ALA A 64 -7.93 6.10 6.64
C ALA A 64 -8.32 4.88 7.47
N THR A 65 -8.36 3.69 6.85
CA THR A 65 -8.70 2.44 7.53
C THR A 65 -7.67 2.10 8.61
N ILE A 66 -6.38 2.23 8.31
CA ILE A 66 -5.31 1.97 9.27
C ILE A 66 -5.35 3.00 10.41
N LYS A 67 -5.61 4.26 10.10
CA LYS A 67 -5.77 5.30 11.11
C LYS A 67 -6.94 4.97 12.06
N SER A 68 -8.07 4.51 11.50
CA SER A 68 -9.23 4.08 12.28
C SER A 68 -8.90 2.88 13.16
N SER A 69 -8.07 1.94 12.69
CA SER A 69 -7.67 0.79 13.48
C SER A 69 -6.86 1.18 14.72
N ASN A 70 -6.28 2.39 14.72
CA ASN A 70 -5.54 2.92 15.87
C ASN A 70 -6.37 3.81 16.78
N SER A 71 -7.67 3.97 16.52
CA SER A 71 -8.53 4.85 17.28
C SER A 71 -9.02 4.18 18.57
N ASN A 72 -8.97 4.92 19.68
CA ASN A 72 -9.47 4.45 20.97
C ASN A 72 -11.00 4.34 21.01
N LYS A 73 -11.69 4.82 19.98
CA LYS A 73 -13.15 4.74 19.88
C LYS A 73 -13.67 3.36 19.52
N HIS A 74 -12.79 2.48 19.04
CA HIS A 74 -13.16 1.13 18.61
C HIS A 74 -12.74 0.08 19.63
N SER A 75 -13.52 -1.01 19.71
CA SER A 75 -13.15 -2.17 20.53
C SER A 75 -11.91 -2.86 19.89
N LYS A 76 -11.25 -3.72 20.68
CA LYS A 76 -10.11 -4.49 20.17
C LYS A 76 -10.48 -5.29 18.93
N LYS A 77 -11.65 -5.95 18.97
CA LYS A 77 -12.11 -6.76 17.83
C LYS A 77 -12.32 -5.89 16.58
N ALA A 78 -12.90 -4.71 16.75
CA ALA A 78 -13.11 -3.78 15.64
C ALA A 78 -11.78 -3.28 15.07
N LYS A 79 -10.82 -2.98 15.95
CA LYS A 79 -9.47 -2.55 15.51
C LYS A 79 -8.78 -3.65 14.74
N ASP A 80 -8.85 -4.89 15.20
CA ASP A 80 -8.25 -6.04 14.53
C ASP A 80 -8.85 -6.22 13.13
N GLY A 81 -10.18 -6.10 13.02
CA GLY A 81 -10.86 -6.20 11.72
C GLY A 81 -10.46 -5.10 10.76
N LEU A 82 -10.37 -3.86 11.24
CA LEU A 82 -9.94 -2.72 10.42
C LEU A 82 -8.50 -2.89 9.96
N PHE A 83 -7.63 -3.36 10.84
CA PHE A 83 -6.24 -3.61 10.48
C PHE A 83 -6.12 -4.70 9.41
N ASP A 84 -6.87 -5.79 9.54
CA ASP A 84 -6.88 -6.87 8.55
C ASP A 84 -7.38 -6.35 7.20
N GLU A 85 -8.42 -5.54 7.19
CA GLU A 85 -8.96 -4.95 5.97
C GLU A 85 -7.91 -4.05 5.30
N GLY A 86 -7.31 -3.14 6.07
CA GLY A 86 -6.32 -2.21 5.54
C GLY A 86 -5.08 -2.92 5.02
N SER A 87 -4.56 -3.91 5.77
CA SER A 87 -3.37 -4.65 5.34
C SER A 87 -3.64 -5.49 4.11
N GLY A 88 -4.83 -6.12 4.03
CA GLY A 88 -5.22 -6.91 2.86
C GLY A 88 -5.37 -6.05 1.61
N ASN A 89 -6.00 -4.89 1.76
CA ASN A 89 -6.15 -3.94 0.65
C ASN A 89 -4.79 -3.40 0.19
N LEU A 90 -3.88 -3.14 1.12
CA LEU A 90 -2.54 -2.70 0.78
C LEU A 90 -1.78 -3.76 -0.02
N LYS A 91 -1.90 -5.03 0.37
CA LYS A 91 -1.30 -6.13 -0.39
C LYS A 91 -1.82 -6.16 -1.82
N ASP A 92 -3.13 -6.05 -1.98
CA ASP A 92 -3.76 -6.06 -3.30
C ASP A 92 -3.27 -4.88 -4.15
N ASP A 93 -3.17 -3.70 -3.56
CA ASP A 93 -2.72 -2.50 -4.27
C ASP A 93 -1.25 -2.59 -4.67
N ILE A 94 -0.39 -3.09 -3.78
CA ILE A 94 1.03 -3.27 -4.11
C ILE A 94 1.18 -4.29 -5.24
N GLN A 95 0.42 -5.39 -5.19
CA GLN A 95 0.44 -6.39 -6.25
C GLN A 95 -0.04 -5.78 -7.58
N SER A 96 -1.08 -4.95 -7.53
CA SER A 96 -1.58 -4.25 -8.72
C SER A 96 -0.53 -3.32 -9.31
N LEU A 97 0.19 -2.59 -8.45
CA LEU A 97 1.25 -1.70 -8.94
C LEU A 97 2.42 -2.49 -9.54
N ILE A 98 2.79 -3.62 -8.92
CA ILE A 98 3.81 -4.51 -9.49
C ILE A 98 3.41 -4.93 -10.91
N ASN A 99 2.14 -5.33 -11.08
CA ASN A 99 1.63 -5.76 -12.39
C ASN A 99 1.61 -4.62 -13.40
N VAL A 100 1.14 -3.44 -13.00
CA VAL A 100 1.12 -2.25 -13.86
C VAL A 100 2.55 -1.89 -14.30
N TYR A 101 3.47 -1.87 -13.35
CA TYR A 101 4.86 -1.52 -13.64
C TYR A 101 5.49 -2.52 -14.61
N GLY A 102 5.25 -3.82 -14.39
CA GLY A 102 5.74 -4.87 -15.28
C GLY A 102 5.13 -4.76 -16.68
N ASP A 103 3.84 -4.47 -16.79
CA ASP A 103 3.17 -4.30 -18.08
C ASP A 103 3.72 -3.08 -18.84
N GLY A 104 3.99 -2.00 -18.11
CA GLY A 104 4.56 -0.79 -18.71
C GLY A 104 5.94 -1.00 -19.26
N THR A 105 6.77 -1.83 -18.65
CA THR A 105 8.13 -2.11 -19.13
C THR A 105 8.16 -2.97 -20.37
N LYS A 106 7.05 -3.63 -20.69
CA LYS A 106 6.93 -4.44 -21.91
C LYS A 106 6.53 -3.63 -23.14
N LYS A 107 6.20 -2.38 -22.95
CA LYS A 107 5.81 -1.46 -24.02
C LYS A 107 7.00 -0.59 -24.42
#